data_873cad6eda46ae1011f53540a326cf1a
#
_entry.id   873cad6eda46ae1011f53540a326cf1a
#
_cell.length_a   1.000
_cell.length_b   1.000
_cell.length_c   1.000
_cell.angle_alpha   90.00
_cell.angle_beta   90.00
_cell.angle_gamma   90.00
#
_symmetry.space_group_name_H-M   'P 1'
#
loop_
_entity.id
_entity.type
_entity.pdbx_description
1 polymer ?
#
loop_
_entity_poly.entity_id
_entity_poly.type
_entity_poly.pdbx_seq_one_letter_code
_entity_poly.pdbx_strand_id
1 'polypeptide(L)'
;HTDAEEVTLEVNPVKVIMRVDTLYLVAGEMDEKGNQAFKNYVFERIDSVTETNHAMPKFVFDAKLHYKYCFGKYSGQGTPEDVSLEIKSSSKWLQSQFERSHFYPEISKRFDKNKNMIVDMKLHVTPDFLNWLMGNAGEVRILKPASLKESVKKLLKKALAEMDA
;
A
#
# COMPACT_ATOMS: atom_id res chain seq x y z
N HIS A 1 -14.41 -10.47 16.69
CA HIS A 1 -13.32 -11.46 16.73
C HIS A 1 -13.75 -12.60 15.81
N THR A 2 -13.25 -12.63 14.60
CA THR A 2 -13.21 -13.87 13.81
C THR A 2 -12.05 -14.66 14.42
N ASP A 3 -12.33 -15.88 14.89
CA ASP A 3 -11.32 -16.84 15.29
C ASP A 3 -10.45 -17.12 14.06
N ALA A 4 -9.35 -16.36 13.94
CA ALA A 4 -8.34 -16.65 12.96
C ALA A 4 -7.60 -17.89 13.46
N GLU A 5 -7.62 -18.97 12.71
CA GLU A 5 -6.84 -20.17 13.04
C GLU A 5 -5.37 -19.78 13.20
N GLU A 6 -4.77 -20.21 14.29
CA GLU A 6 -3.33 -20.09 14.48
C GLU A 6 -2.61 -20.90 13.40
N VAL A 7 -1.69 -20.25 12.71
CA VAL A 7 -0.92 -20.86 11.63
C VAL A 7 0.55 -20.80 12.00
N THR A 8 1.21 -21.95 12.03
CA THR A 8 2.67 -22.02 12.16
C THR A 8 3.32 -21.97 10.79
N LEU A 9 4.23 -21.03 10.62
CA LEU A 9 4.95 -20.82 9.35
C LEU A 9 6.45 -20.88 9.60
N GLU A 10 7.18 -21.52 8.72
CA GLU A 10 8.64 -21.46 8.69
C GLU A 10 9.08 -20.37 7.72
N VAL A 11 9.81 -19.39 8.24
CA VAL A 11 10.17 -18.19 7.46
C VAL A 11 11.62 -17.79 7.74
N ASN A 12 12.28 -17.16 6.79
CA ASN A 12 13.58 -16.53 6.99
C ASN A 12 13.35 -15.05 7.35
N PRO A 13 13.59 -14.64 8.62
CA PRO A 13 13.43 -13.25 9.02
C PRO A 13 14.50 -12.38 8.33
N VAL A 14 14.07 -11.34 7.66
CA VAL A 14 14.96 -10.48 6.87
C VAL A 14 15.10 -9.11 7.49
N LYS A 15 13.98 -8.48 7.86
CA LYS A 15 13.98 -7.12 8.37
C LYS A 15 12.71 -6.80 9.15
N VAL A 16 12.84 -5.97 10.18
CA VAL A 16 11.68 -5.31 10.82
C VAL A 16 11.56 -3.91 10.24
N ILE A 17 10.38 -3.54 9.81
CA ILE A 17 10.07 -2.23 9.27
C ILE A 17 8.85 -1.63 9.95
N MET A 18 8.81 -0.30 10.04
CA MET A 18 7.62 0.43 10.43
C MET A 18 7.01 1.10 9.18
N ARG A 19 5.73 0.88 8.98
CA ARG A 19 4.97 1.53 7.90
C ARG A 19 3.70 2.14 8.48
N VAL A 20 3.57 3.45 8.27
CA VAL A 20 2.53 4.26 8.90
C VAL A 20 2.65 4.15 10.43
N ASP A 21 1.86 3.34 11.08
CA ASP A 21 1.77 3.14 12.53
C ASP A 21 1.97 1.68 12.96
N THR A 22 2.34 0.80 12.03
CA THR A 22 2.37 -0.65 12.24
C THR A 22 3.78 -1.20 11.98
N LEU A 23 4.27 -2.01 12.91
CA LEU A 23 5.51 -2.79 12.74
C LEU A 23 5.23 -4.07 11.95
N TYR A 24 6.10 -4.35 11.01
CA TYR A 24 6.07 -5.56 10.20
C TYR A 24 7.40 -6.30 10.26
N LEU A 25 7.32 -7.61 10.40
CA LEU A 25 8.42 -8.50 10.04
C LEU A 25 8.35 -8.77 8.54
N VAL A 26 9.38 -8.38 7.81
CA VAL A 26 9.58 -8.85 6.43
C VAL A 26 10.32 -10.16 6.51
N ALA A 27 9.72 -11.21 5.98
CA ALA A 27 10.34 -12.53 5.93
C ALA A 27 10.29 -13.14 4.54
N GLY A 28 11.32 -13.90 4.22
CA GLY A 28 11.41 -14.68 3.00
C GLY A 28 10.77 -16.04 3.19
N GLU A 29 9.99 -16.44 2.21
CA GLU A 29 9.35 -17.75 2.11
C GLU A 29 9.63 -18.37 0.75
N MET A 30 9.48 -19.69 0.66
CA MET A 30 9.40 -20.37 -0.62
C MET A 30 7.92 -20.53 -0.97
N ASP A 31 7.53 -20.12 -2.19
CA ASP A 31 6.18 -20.38 -2.68
C ASP A 31 6.02 -21.88 -3.05
N GLU A 32 4.80 -22.28 -3.36
CA GLU A 32 4.48 -23.66 -3.74
C GLU A 32 5.24 -24.14 -4.99
N LYS A 33 5.79 -23.21 -5.77
CA LYS A 33 6.60 -23.49 -6.99
C LYS A 33 8.11 -23.49 -6.71
N GLY A 34 8.51 -23.25 -5.46
CA GLY A 34 9.92 -23.14 -5.06
C GLY A 34 10.57 -21.79 -5.42
N ASN A 35 9.80 -20.74 -5.71
CA ASN A 35 10.36 -19.40 -5.90
C ASN A 35 10.45 -18.66 -4.57
N GLN A 36 11.46 -17.81 -4.44
CA GLN A 36 11.58 -16.92 -3.28
C GLN A 36 10.52 -15.82 -3.34
N ALA A 37 9.79 -15.67 -2.25
CA ALA A 37 8.80 -14.61 -2.04
C ALA A 37 9.07 -13.88 -0.72
N PHE A 38 8.69 -12.62 -0.65
CA PHE A 38 8.74 -11.85 0.60
C PHE A 38 7.32 -11.50 1.03
N LYS A 39 7.03 -11.74 2.32
CA LYS A 39 5.78 -11.35 2.94
C LYS A 39 6.01 -10.43 4.13
N ASN A 40 5.01 -9.60 4.41
CA ASN A 40 4.99 -8.71 5.55
C ASN A 40 4.03 -9.29 6.60
N TYR A 41 4.56 -9.68 7.74
CA TYR A 41 3.79 -10.15 8.89
C TYR A 41 3.61 -9.01 9.88
N VAL A 42 2.39 -8.76 10.30
CA VAL A 42 2.09 -7.77 11.34
C VAL A 42 2.70 -8.24 12.66
N PHE A 43 3.61 -7.47 13.23
CA PHE A 43 4.40 -7.88 14.39
C PHE A 43 3.51 -8.21 15.60
N GLU A 44 2.45 -7.46 15.80
CA GLU A 44 1.48 -7.66 16.91
C GLU A 44 0.62 -8.94 16.75
N ARG A 45 0.69 -9.62 15.60
CA ARG A 45 0.00 -10.90 15.35
C ARG A 45 0.91 -12.10 15.42
N ILE A 46 2.14 -11.93 15.89
CA ILE A 46 3.10 -13.00 16.07
C ILE A 46 3.06 -13.42 17.54
N ASP A 47 2.45 -14.56 17.81
CA ASP A 47 2.28 -15.06 19.18
C ASP A 47 3.56 -15.66 19.74
N SER A 48 4.32 -16.38 18.92
CA SER A 48 5.57 -17.00 19.34
C SER A 48 6.56 -17.13 18.19
N VAL A 49 7.83 -17.19 18.54
CA VAL A 49 8.93 -17.42 17.59
C VAL A 49 9.84 -18.49 18.16
N THR A 50 10.14 -19.51 17.37
CA THR A 50 11.11 -20.55 17.69
C THR A 50 12.15 -20.64 16.60
N GLU A 51 13.41 -20.77 16.98
CA GLU A 51 14.49 -21.01 16.05
C GLU A 51 14.46 -22.46 15.59
N THR A 52 14.59 -22.67 14.27
CA THR A 52 14.69 -24.00 13.68
C THR A 52 16.11 -24.23 13.18
N ASN A 53 16.53 -25.51 13.15
CA ASN A 53 17.83 -25.91 12.60
C ASN A 53 17.78 -26.19 11.08
N HIS A 54 16.67 -25.86 10.43
CA HIS A 54 16.53 -26.05 9.00
C HIS A 54 17.31 -25.00 8.22
N ALA A 55 18.16 -25.43 7.31
CA ALA A 55 18.88 -24.52 6.44
C ALA A 55 17.93 -23.95 5.38
N MET A 56 17.59 -22.69 5.50
CA MET A 56 16.84 -21.98 4.46
C MET A 56 17.77 -21.32 3.45
N PRO A 57 17.35 -21.17 2.17
CA PRO A 57 18.11 -20.42 1.20
C PRO A 57 18.37 -18.98 1.66
N LYS A 58 19.48 -18.41 1.23
CA LYS A 58 19.75 -16.99 1.48
C LYS A 58 18.79 -16.12 0.69
N PHE A 59 18.01 -15.29 1.40
CA PHE A 59 17.13 -14.29 0.79
C PHE A 59 17.85 -12.95 0.70
N VAL A 60 17.81 -12.32 -0.48
CA VAL A 60 18.35 -10.97 -0.69
C VAL A 60 17.17 -10.02 -0.84
N PHE A 61 16.94 -9.19 0.18
CA PHE A 61 15.84 -8.25 0.21
C PHE A 61 16.28 -6.86 -0.25
N ASP A 62 15.67 -6.39 -1.33
CA ASP A 62 15.78 -5.00 -1.77
C ASP A 62 14.46 -4.27 -1.48
N ALA A 63 14.47 -3.40 -0.47
CA ALA A 63 13.29 -2.64 -0.07
C ALA A 63 12.78 -1.70 -1.18
N LYS A 64 13.69 -1.10 -1.98
CA LYS A 64 13.29 -0.25 -3.10
C LYS A 64 12.51 -1.04 -4.15
N LEU A 65 13.00 -2.23 -4.49
CA LEU A 65 12.34 -3.09 -5.47
C LEU A 65 11.02 -3.63 -4.93
N HIS A 66 11.02 -4.11 -3.69
CA HIS A 66 9.83 -4.71 -3.06
C HIS A 66 8.68 -3.72 -2.89
N TYR A 67 8.98 -2.47 -2.50
CA TYR A 67 7.98 -1.43 -2.29
C TYR A 67 7.83 -0.45 -3.45
N LYS A 68 8.46 -0.71 -4.58
CA LYS A 68 8.50 0.20 -5.73
C LYS A 68 7.14 0.77 -6.13
N TYR A 69 6.08 -0.04 -6.01
CA TYR A 69 4.73 0.32 -6.41
C TYR A 69 3.76 0.42 -5.22
N CYS A 70 4.28 0.55 -3.99
CA CYS A 70 3.47 0.64 -2.79
C CYS A 70 3.17 2.07 -2.41
N PHE A 71 1.90 2.45 -2.34
CA PHE A 71 1.50 3.75 -1.82
C PHE A 71 1.55 3.80 -0.29
N GLY A 72 0.98 2.84 0.37
CA GLY A 72 0.86 2.73 1.83
C GLY A 72 1.57 1.50 2.39
N LYS A 73 0.88 0.75 3.24
CA LYS A 73 1.43 -0.40 3.98
C LYS A 73 1.41 -1.72 3.22
N TYR A 74 0.59 -1.86 2.20
CA TYR A 74 0.49 -3.09 1.42
C TYR A 74 1.40 -3.06 0.20
N SER A 75 2.13 -4.13 -0.03
CA SER A 75 3.00 -4.26 -1.21
C SER A 75 2.25 -4.43 -2.52
N GLY A 76 1.00 -4.87 -2.45
CA GLY A 76 0.17 -5.14 -3.62
C GLY A 76 0.62 -6.39 -4.39
N GLN A 77 -0.20 -6.79 -5.35
CA GLN A 77 0.07 -7.93 -6.25
C GLN A 77 -0.42 -7.59 -7.67
N GLY A 78 0.07 -8.31 -8.65
CA GLY A 78 -0.33 -8.15 -10.04
C GLY A 78 0.40 -7.01 -10.76
N THR A 79 -0.22 -6.48 -11.81
CA THR A 79 0.37 -5.41 -12.63
C THR A 79 0.07 -4.05 -12.03
N PRO A 80 1.08 -3.21 -11.76
CA PRO A 80 0.86 -1.86 -11.27
C PRO A 80 0.21 -0.98 -12.34
N GLU A 81 -0.67 -0.09 -11.91
CA GLU A 81 -1.45 0.80 -12.76
C GLU A 81 -0.86 2.22 -12.80
N ASP A 82 -1.00 2.89 -13.94
CA ASP A 82 -0.67 4.31 -14.08
C ASP A 82 -1.83 5.15 -13.55
N VAL A 83 -1.60 5.82 -12.44
CA VAL A 83 -2.59 6.65 -11.73
C VAL A 83 -2.24 8.12 -11.86
N SER A 84 -3.24 8.94 -12.17
CA SER A 84 -3.14 10.40 -12.19
C SER A 84 -4.20 11.01 -11.29
N LEU A 85 -3.78 11.84 -10.35
CA LEU A 85 -4.62 12.52 -9.38
C LEU A 85 -4.50 14.03 -9.54
N GLU A 86 -5.59 14.76 -9.33
CA GLU A 86 -5.60 16.21 -9.17
C GLU A 86 -5.90 16.53 -7.70
N ILE A 87 -5.02 17.27 -7.06
CA ILE A 87 -5.17 17.76 -5.69
C ILE A 87 -5.53 19.23 -5.75
N LYS A 88 -6.67 19.61 -5.17
CA LYS A 88 -7.16 20.98 -5.21
C LYS A 88 -6.18 21.98 -4.62
N SER A 89 -6.15 23.18 -5.19
CA SER A 89 -5.32 24.29 -4.71
C SER A 89 -5.71 24.78 -3.32
N SER A 90 -6.94 24.52 -2.87
CA SER A 90 -7.43 24.77 -1.51
C SER A 90 -6.78 23.85 -0.45
N SER A 91 -6.34 22.64 -0.86
CA SER A 91 -5.80 21.61 0.04
C SER A 91 -4.27 21.71 0.16
N LYS A 92 -3.78 22.84 0.67
CA LYS A 92 -2.34 23.10 0.82
C LYS A 92 -1.59 22.06 1.64
N TRP A 93 -2.22 21.55 2.70
CA TRP A 93 -1.65 20.51 3.54
C TRP A 93 -1.39 19.23 2.75
N LEU A 94 -2.34 18.84 1.89
CA LEU A 94 -2.24 17.63 1.08
C LEU A 94 -1.20 17.80 -0.05
N GLN A 95 -1.16 18.97 -0.70
CA GLN A 95 -0.09 19.29 -1.65
C GLN A 95 1.29 19.22 -0.97
N SER A 96 1.41 19.79 0.25
CA SER A 96 2.66 19.76 1.02
C SER A 96 3.08 18.33 1.41
N GLN A 97 2.13 17.42 1.68
CA GLN A 97 2.46 16.01 1.87
C GLN A 97 3.16 15.42 0.66
N PHE A 98 2.62 15.64 -0.54
CA PHE A 98 3.25 15.15 -1.78
C PHE A 98 4.59 15.82 -2.08
N GLU A 99 4.81 17.06 -1.66
CA GLU A 99 6.08 17.75 -1.84
C GLU A 99 7.18 17.21 -0.91
N ARG A 100 6.86 16.87 0.33
CA ARG A 100 7.82 16.58 1.40
C ARG A 100 7.99 15.11 1.71
N SER A 101 6.96 14.30 1.47
CA SER A 101 7.01 12.87 1.81
C SER A 101 7.78 12.08 0.77
N HIS A 102 8.53 11.10 1.25
CA HIS A 102 9.13 10.08 0.40
C HIS A 102 8.14 8.95 0.21
N PHE A 103 7.60 8.84 -0.98
CA PHE A 103 6.80 7.70 -1.42
C PHE A 103 7.71 6.69 -2.11
N TYR A 104 7.42 5.40 -1.96
CA TYR A 104 8.14 4.38 -2.73
C TYR A 104 7.83 4.45 -4.23
N PRO A 105 6.56 4.65 -4.67
CA PRO A 105 6.30 4.92 -6.08
C PRO A 105 7.01 6.20 -6.52
N GLU A 106 7.64 6.14 -7.69
CA GLU A 106 8.14 7.36 -8.32
C GLU A 106 6.96 8.27 -8.66
N ILE A 107 7.02 9.52 -8.22
CA ILE A 107 5.96 10.49 -8.36
C ILE A 107 6.43 11.63 -9.25
N SER A 108 5.71 11.89 -10.35
CA SER A 108 5.83 13.10 -11.13
C SER A 108 4.79 14.12 -10.66
N LYS A 109 5.21 15.36 -10.47
CA LYS A 109 4.35 16.45 -9.96
C LYS A 109 4.40 17.66 -10.89
N ARG A 110 3.24 18.24 -11.16
CA ARG A 110 3.11 19.51 -11.87
C ARG A 110 1.91 20.29 -11.37
N PHE A 111 1.85 21.59 -11.62
CA PHE A 111 0.70 22.42 -11.32
C PHE A 111 -0.05 22.81 -12.60
N ASP A 112 -1.36 22.83 -12.51
CA ASP A 112 -2.22 23.38 -13.55
C ASP A 112 -2.36 24.93 -13.44
N LYS A 113 -3.07 25.55 -14.38
CA LYS A 113 -3.33 26.99 -14.39
C LYS A 113 -4.12 27.49 -13.16
N ASN A 114 -4.84 26.60 -12.47
CA ASN A 114 -5.62 26.89 -11.27
C ASN A 114 -4.84 26.58 -9.98
N LYS A 115 -3.54 26.30 -10.09
CA LYS A 115 -2.67 25.89 -8.99
C LYS A 115 -3.09 24.57 -8.31
N ASN A 116 -3.90 23.74 -8.96
CA ASN A 116 -4.10 22.37 -8.53
C ASN A 116 -2.83 21.57 -8.84
N MET A 117 -2.46 20.67 -7.92
CA MET A 117 -1.32 19.79 -8.15
C MET A 117 -1.77 18.54 -8.87
N ILE A 118 -1.18 18.24 -10.01
CA ILE A 118 -1.34 16.97 -10.70
C ILE A 118 -0.21 16.06 -10.29
N VAL A 119 -0.57 14.88 -9.81
CA VAL A 119 0.38 13.86 -9.37
C VAL A 119 0.19 12.63 -10.24
N ASP A 120 1.23 12.25 -10.97
CA ASP A 120 1.26 11.02 -11.77
C ASP A 120 2.18 10.02 -11.09
N MET A 121 1.73 8.78 -10.94
CA MET A 121 2.46 7.70 -10.29
C MET A 121 2.06 6.34 -10.85
N LYS A 122 2.95 5.37 -10.72
CA LYS A 122 2.66 3.97 -11.03
C LYS A 122 2.64 3.16 -9.75
N LEU A 123 1.51 2.53 -9.43
CA LEU A 123 1.32 1.82 -8.17
C LEU A 123 0.34 0.65 -8.28
N HIS A 124 0.39 -0.22 -7.28
CA HIS A 124 -0.68 -1.21 -7.07
C HIS A 124 -1.86 -0.54 -6.37
N VAL A 125 -3.06 -0.71 -6.92
CA VAL A 125 -4.30 -0.25 -6.29
C VAL A 125 -4.63 -1.19 -5.14
N THR A 126 -4.27 -0.77 -3.94
CA THR A 126 -4.42 -1.55 -2.69
C THR A 126 -5.54 -0.97 -1.82
N PRO A 127 -6.08 -1.74 -0.84
CA PRO A 127 -7.14 -1.26 0.04
C PRO A 127 -6.79 0.03 0.80
N ASP A 128 -5.55 0.19 1.23
CA ASP A 128 -5.10 1.40 1.91
C ASP A 128 -5.05 2.62 0.99
N PHE A 129 -4.68 2.42 -0.29
CA PHE A 129 -4.77 3.49 -1.28
C PHE A 129 -6.23 3.88 -1.59
N LEU A 130 -7.13 2.90 -1.71
CA LEU A 130 -8.56 3.16 -1.87
C LEU A 130 -9.14 3.91 -0.67
N ASN A 131 -8.81 3.50 0.56
CA ASN A 131 -9.22 4.17 1.78
C ASN A 131 -8.69 5.61 1.84
N TRP A 132 -7.44 5.83 1.44
CA TRP A 132 -6.86 7.16 1.35
C TRP A 132 -7.61 8.04 0.34
N LEU A 133 -7.96 7.49 -0.84
CA LEU A 133 -8.76 8.22 -1.84
C LEU A 133 -10.16 8.56 -1.32
N MET A 134 -10.83 7.63 -0.64
CA MET A 134 -12.15 7.88 -0.03
C MET A 134 -12.08 8.96 1.05
N GLY A 135 -11.08 8.89 1.94
CA GLY A 135 -10.88 9.88 2.99
C GLY A 135 -10.56 11.29 2.48
N ASN A 136 -10.07 11.39 1.23
CA ASN A 136 -9.74 12.66 0.58
C ASN A 136 -10.63 12.98 -0.64
N ALA A 137 -11.81 12.35 -0.75
CA ALA A 137 -12.67 12.47 -1.95
C ALA A 137 -13.16 13.89 -2.24
N GLY A 138 -13.21 14.76 -1.21
CA GLY A 138 -13.53 16.18 -1.35
C GLY A 138 -12.39 17.01 -1.94
N GLU A 139 -11.13 16.57 -1.80
CA GLU A 139 -9.91 17.32 -2.09
C GLU A 139 -9.10 16.75 -3.25
N VAL A 140 -9.33 15.47 -3.57
CA VAL A 140 -8.62 14.73 -4.61
C VAL A 140 -9.59 14.31 -5.71
N ARG A 141 -9.23 14.59 -6.96
CA ARG A 141 -9.95 14.10 -8.13
C ARG A 141 -9.10 13.05 -8.83
N ILE A 142 -9.68 11.89 -9.13
CA ILE A 142 -9.05 10.84 -9.91
C ILE A 142 -9.18 11.21 -11.39
N LEU A 143 -8.04 11.43 -12.07
CA LEU A 143 -7.99 11.71 -13.49
C LEU A 143 -7.84 10.42 -14.31
N LYS A 144 -7.02 9.48 -13.83
CA LYS A 144 -6.75 8.16 -14.42
C LYS A 144 -6.51 7.12 -13.32
N PRO A 145 -6.79 5.83 -13.57
CA PRO A 145 -7.62 5.32 -14.66
C PRO A 145 -9.11 5.50 -14.36
N ALA A 146 -9.97 5.36 -15.39
CA ALA A 146 -11.42 5.43 -15.20
C ALA A 146 -11.95 4.30 -14.31
N SER A 147 -11.37 3.11 -14.39
CA SER A 147 -11.68 1.95 -13.53
C SER A 147 -11.52 2.28 -12.04
N LEU A 148 -10.43 2.93 -11.65
CA LEU A 148 -10.18 3.36 -10.27
C LEU A 148 -11.24 4.36 -9.80
N LYS A 149 -11.58 5.33 -10.66
CA LYS A 149 -12.63 6.32 -10.36
C LYS A 149 -13.98 5.66 -10.09
N GLU A 150 -14.37 4.68 -10.91
CA GLU A 150 -15.64 3.97 -10.73
C GLU A 150 -15.61 3.07 -9.48
N SER A 151 -14.48 2.43 -9.18
CA SER A 151 -14.30 1.65 -7.96
C SER A 151 -14.48 2.51 -6.69
N VAL A 152 -13.84 3.68 -6.64
CA VAL A 152 -13.97 4.61 -5.50
C VAL A 152 -15.39 5.13 -5.38
N LYS A 153 -16.04 5.49 -6.48
CA LYS A 153 -17.46 5.91 -6.47
C LYS A 153 -18.38 4.83 -5.91
N LYS A 154 -18.17 3.56 -6.29
CA LYS A 154 -18.95 2.43 -5.79
C LYS A 154 -18.78 2.27 -4.27
N LEU A 155 -17.55 2.38 -3.79
CA LEU A 155 -17.26 2.29 -2.35
C LEU A 155 -17.90 3.44 -1.56
N LEU A 156 -17.80 4.68 -2.06
CA LEU A 156 -18.44 5.85 -1.42
C LEU A 156 -19.97 5.74 -1.39
N LYS A 157 -20.59 5.25 -2.47
CA LYS A 157 -22.04 5.00 -2.50
C LYS A 157 -22.45 3.93 -1.49
N LYS A 158 -21.66 2.84 -1.38
CA LYS A 158 -21.91 1.81 -0.38
C LYS A 158 -21.79 2.37 1.03
N ALA A 159 -20.73 3.12 1.33
CA ALA A 159 -20.54 3.74 2.64
C ALA A 159 -21.69 4.68 3.01
N LEU A 160 -22.17 5.48 2.06
CA LEU A 160 -23.31 6.38 2.27
C LEU A 160 -24.59 5.58 2.59
N ALA A 161 -24.88 4.53 1.83
CA ALA A 161 -26.05 3.69 2.06
C ALA A 161 -26.05 3.00 3.44
N GLU A 162 -24.89 2.60 3.95
CA GLU A 162 -24.73 2.02 5.30
C GLU A 162 -24.90 3.06 6.41
N MET A 163 -24.70 4.35 6.12
CA MET A 163 -24.93 5.44 7.10
C MET A 163 -26.41 5.83 7.18
N ASP A 164 -27.19 5.57 6.15
CA ASP A 164 -28.63 5.89 6.07
C ASP A 164 -29.53 4.72 6.52
N ALA A 165 -28.94 3.54 6.85
CA ALA A 165 -29.64 2.34 7.30
C ALA A 165 -29.80 2.30 8.83
#